data_229bf69a8427c95dfa1231cb217a232b
#
_entry.id   229bf69a8427c95dfa1231cb217a232b
#
_cell.length_a   1.000
_cell.length_b   1.000
_cell.length_c   1.000
_cell.angle_alpha   90.00
_cell.angle_beta   90.00
_cell.angle_gamma   90.00
#
_symmetry.space_group_name_H-M   'P 1'
#
loop_
_entity.id
_entity.type
_entity.pdbx_description
1 polymer ?
#
loop_
_entity_poly.entity_id
_entity_poly.type
_entity_poly.pdbx_seq_one_letter_code
_entity_poly.pdbx_strand_id
1 'polypeptide(L)'
;MNSPTVHPRKRTEMTTSKDVVVTGVSTGIGWGTTKVLVAKGFRVFGSVRKQADADRLQNEFGDGFVPLMMDITDADSVHRAAQKVGSMIGDRNLAGLVNNAGIVVSGPLLYLKPSEYRRQLEVNMVSPLVVIQAFAPLLGTDRKRQGPPGRVVNISSSTAKVVIPLLGAYSSSKCGLEGMSDALRRELTLFGIDVVIIEPGTVNTEMYDKGEKEDLSEFQQTEYWEAVQKFQKFIVAEARNNGLSPERLGEAVHVALSTAKPKARYAVVPQRFKNWTLPRLLPARMLDAQLAKLLGLAKRNPQNGQRHA
;
A
#
# COMPACT_ATOMS: atom_id res chain seq x y z
N MET A 1 -10.63 1.04 -67.63
CA MET A 1 -9.98 0.35 -66.50
C MET A 1 -10.03 1.25 -65.27
N ASN A 2 -11.01 1.01 -64.40
CA ASN A 2 -11.21 1.85 -63.20
C ASN A 2 -10.50 1.21 -62.03
N SER A 3 -9.45 1.82 -61.50
CA SER A 3 -8.77 1.39 -60.27
C SER A 3 -9.66 1.67 -59.07
N PRO A 4 -9.81 0.76 -58.10
CA PRO A 4 -10.58 1.01 -56.90
C PRO A 4 -9.76 1.89 -55.95
N THR A 5 -10.35 3.02 -55.57
CA THR A 5 -9.87 3.90 -54.51
C THR A 5 -9.98 3.21 -53.14
N VAL A 6 -8.85 2.86 -52.57
CA VAL A 6 -8.76 2.31 -51.20
C VAL A 6 -8.93 3.50 -50.23
N HIS A 7 -10.08 3.59 -49.59
CA HIS A 7 -10.26 4.51 -48.46
C HIS A 7 -9.41 4.07 -47.25
N PRO A 8 -8.62 4.97 -46.65
CA PRO A 8 -7.88 4.61 -45.43
C PRO A 8 -8.89 4.32 -44.30
N ARG A 9 -8.82 3.11 -43.75
CA ARG A 9 -9.55 2.76 -42.52
C ARG A 9 -9.15 3.77 -41.43
N LYS A 10 -10.12 4.55 -40.93
CA LYS A 10 -9.94 5.37 -39.71
C LYS A 10 -9.37 4.46 -38.62
N ARG A 11 -8.13 4.74 -38.18
CA ARG A 11 -7.60 4.22 -36.92
C ARG A 11 -8.57 4.69 -35.84
N THR A 12 -9.38 3.77 -35.33
CA THR A 12 -10.15 3.99 -34.11
C THR A 12 -9.12 4.28 -33.03
N GLU A 13 -9.05 5.51 -32.52
CA GLU A 13 -8.27 5.84 -31.35
C GLU A 13 -8.73 4.90 -30.24
N MET A 14 -7.86 3.98 -29.84
CA MET A 14 -8.10 3.11 -28.69
C MET A 14 -8.12 4.02 -27.47
N THR A 15 -9.33 4.40 -27.03
CA THR A 15 -9.51 5.13 -25.78
C THR A 15 -8.93 4.28 -24.65
N THR A 16 -7.81 4.72 -24.11
CA THR A 16 -7.22 4.06 -22.93
C THR A 16 -8.25 4.08 -21.81
N SER A 17 -8.57 2.91 -21.24
CA SER A 17 -9.43 2.84 -20.05
C SER A 17 -8.82 3.69 -18.94
N LYS A 18 -9.67 4.45 -18.26
CA LYS A 18 -9.32 5.20 -17.05
C LYS A 18 -9.98 4.62 -15.81
N ASP A 19 -10.43 3.38 -15.88
CA ASP A 19 -11.04 2.65 -14.77
C ASP A 19 -9.95 2.03 -13.90
N VAL A 20 -9.95 2.30 -12.60
CA VAL A 20 -8.95 1.80 -11.66
C VAL A 20 -9.62 1.32 -10.36
N VAL A 21 -9.15 0.22 -9.82
CA VAL A 21 -9.56 -0.27 -8.50
C VAL A 21 -8.53 0.17 -7.46
N VAL A 22 -8.99 0.71 -6.33
CA VAL A 22 -8.13 1.09 -5.18
C VAL A 22 -8.70 0.46 -3.91
N THR A 23 -7.91 -0.32 -3.19
CA THR A 23 -8.35 -0.93 -1.93
C THR A 23 -8.12 0.00 -0.73
N GLY A 24 -9.09 0.06 0.22
CA GLY A 24 -8.97 0.80 1.46
C GLY A 24 -8.93 2.32 1.29
N VAL A 25 -9.98 2.89 0.69
CA VAL A 25 -10.02 4.33 0.32
C VAL A 25 -10.69 5.23 1.36
N SER A 26 -11.16 4.67 2.49
CA SER A 26 -11.89 5.46 3.49
C SER A 26 -11.05 6.61 4.07
N THR A 27 -9.73 6.44 4.20
CA THR A 27 -8.83 7.45 4.80
C THR A 27 -7.40 7.31 4.23
N GLY A 28 -6.52 8.21 4.62
CA GLY A 28 -5.07 8.10 4.43
C GLY A 28 -4.64 8.02 2.96
N ILE A 29 -3.67 7.16 2.68
CA ILE A 29 -3.07 7.03 1.33
C ILE A 29 -4.12 6.64 0.28
N GLY A 30 -5.07 5.76 0.62
CA GLY A 30 -6.13 5.34 -0.30
C GLY A 30 -7.06 6.48 -0.67
N TRP A 31 -7.45 7.30 0.31
CA TRP A 31 -8.24 8.51 0.06
C TRP A 31 -7.47 9.52 -0.81
N GLY A 32 -6.22 9.84 -0.44
CA GLY A 32 -5.39 10.77 -1.22
C GLY A 32 -5.13 10.27 -2.65
N THR A 33 -4.96 8.96 -2.84
CA THR A 33 -4.85 8.32 -4.15
C THR A 33 -6.14 8.50 -4.96
N THR A 34 -7.30 8.25 -4.34
CA THR A 34 -8.61 8.44 -4.99
C THR A 34 -8.80 9.87 -5.43
N LYS A 35 -8.54 10.83 -4.54
CA LYS A 35 -8.65 12.28 -4.82
C LYS A 35 -7.82 12.69 -6.04
N VAL A 36 -6.56 12.27 -6.08
CA VAL A 36 -5.66 12.58 -7.19
C VAL A 36 -6.14 11.91 -8.49
N LEU A 37 -6.48 10.63 -8.45
CA LEU A 37 -6.87 9.90 -9.64
C LEU A 37 -8.18 10.44 -10.24
N VAL A 38 -9.18 10.76 -9.41
CA VAL A 38 -10.43 11.41 -9.86
C VAL A 38 -10.14 12.77 -10.51
N ALA A 39 -9.31 13.60 -9.89
CA ALA A 39 -8.90 14.88 -10.45
C ALA A 39 -8.14 14.77 -11.79
N LYS A 40 -7.47 13.62 -12.04
CA LYS A 40 -6.81 13.29 -13.31
C LYS A 40 -7.76 12.62 -14.34
N GLY A 41 -9.04 12.53 -14.03
CA GLY A 41 -10.08 11.99 -14.90
C GLY A 41 -10.14 10.46 -14.94
N PHE A 42 -9.66 9.77 -13.89
CA PHE A 42 -9.91 8.35 -13.69
C PHE A 42 -11.26 8.14 -13.00
N ARG A 43 -11.95 7.05 -13.34
CA ARG A 43 -13.04 6.52 -12.53
C ARG A 43 -12.48 5.51 -11.54
N VAL A 44 -12.61 5.80 -10.25
CA VAL A 44 -12.04 4.99 -9.17
C VAL A 44 -13.10 4.10 -8.55
N PHE A 45 -12.92 2.79 -8.62
CA PHE A 45 -13.65 1.79 -7.87
C PHE A 45 -12.95 1.61 -6.52
N GLY A 46 -13.47 2.25 -5.49
CA GLY A 46 -12.80 2.33 -4.19
C GLY A 46 -13.37 1.41 -3.14
N SER A 47 -12.57 0.51 -2.53
CA SER A 47 -13.08 -0.38 -1.51
C SER A 47 -13.22 0.27 -0.14
N VAL A 48 -14.38 0.06 0.47
CA VAL A 48 -14.71 0.45 1.84
C VAL A 48 -15.42 -0.70 2.55
N ARG A 49 -15.43 -0.68 3.90
CA ARG A 49 -16.10 -1.68 4.72
C ARG A 49 -17.39 -1.18 5.39
N LYS A 50 -17.59 0.14 5.40
CA LYS A 50 -18.76 0.77 6.04
C LYS A 50 -19.54 1.56 5.01
N GLN A 51 -20.88 1.45 5.06
CA GLN A 51 -21.76 2.21 4.18
C GLN A 51 -21.57 3.72 4.34
N ALA A 52 -21.39 4.21 5.56
CA ALA A 52 -21.18 5.63 5.82
C ALA A 52 -19.92 6.18 5.09
N ASP A 53 -18.85 5.37 4.96
CA ASP A 53 -17.68 5.76 4.17
C ASP A 53 -17.99 5.76 2.67
N ALA A 54 -18.80 4.81 2.19
CA ALA A 54 -19.25 4.77 0.80
C ALA A 54 -20.01 6.03 0.43
N ASP A 55 -21.01 6.39 1.25
CA ASP A 55 -21.87 7.56 1.04
C ASP A 55 -21.06 8.86 1.09
N ARG A 56 -20.18 9.01 2.07
CA ARG A 56 -19.30 10.17 2.23
C ARG A 56 -18.41 10.36 1.00
N LEU A 57 -17.75 9.30 0.56
CA LEU A 57 -16.83 9.38 -0.58
C LEU A 57 -17.54 9.57 -1.91
N GLN A 58 -18.76 9.00 -2.06
CA GLN A 58 -19.59 9.24 -3.23
C GLN A 58 -20.01 10.71 -3.32
N ASN A 59 -20.37 11.32 -2.18
CA ASN A 59 -20.70 12.73 -2.11
C ASN A 59 -19.48 13.62 -2.38
N GLU A 60 -18.28 13.21 -1.93
CA GLU A 60 -17.04 13.98 -2.11
C GLU A 60 -16.53 13.94 -3.55
N PHE A 61 -16.58 12.78 -4.21
CA PHE A 61 -15.93 12.56 -5.51
C PHE A 61 -16.91 12.44 -6.69
N GLY A 62 -18.21 12.41 -6.44
CA GLY A 62 -19.25 12.35 -7.47
C GLY A 62 -19.10 11.17 -8.42
N ASP A 63 -19.35 11.41 -9.72
CA ASP A 63 -19.34 10.37 -10.77
C ASP A 63 -17.95 9.75 -11.03
N GLY A 64 -16.89 10.40 -10.56
CA GLY A 64 -15.52 9.87 -10.63
C GLY A 64 -15.24 8.73 -9.67
N PHE A 65 -16.17 8.40 -8.76
CA PHE A 65 -16.00 7.39 -7.72
C PHE A 65 -17.13 6.38 -7.71
N VAL A 66 -16.80 5.11 -7.53
CA VAL A 66 -17.77 4.01 -7.36
C VAL A 66 -17.39 3.22 -6.11
N PRO A 67 -18.20 3.22 -5.06
CA PRO A 67 -17.90 2.47 -3.86
C PRO A 67 -18.05 0.95 -4.08
N LEU A 68 -17.06 0.22 -3.59
CA LEU A 68 -17.07 -1.24 -3.51
C LEU A 68 -17.15 -1.64 -2.03
N MET A 69 -18.26 -2.23 -1.60
CA MET A 69 -18.34 -2.85 -0.28
C MET A 69 -17.52 -4.13 -0.32
N MET A 70 -16.29 -4.06 0.20
CA MET A 70 -15.32 -5.16 0.07
C MET A 70 -14.39 -5.20 1.29
N ASP A 71 -14.38 -6.34 1.98
CA ASP A 71 -13.30 -6.70 2.91
C ASP A 71 -12.28 -7.55 2.15
N ILE A 72 -11.03 -7.11 2.13
CA ILE A 72 -9.96 -7.81 1.40
C ILE A 72 -9.57 -9.15 2.03
N THR A 73 -9.95 -9.40 3.28
CA THR A 73 -9.71 -10.67 4.00
C THR A 73 -10.81 -11.71 3.76
N ASP A 74 -11.90 -11.33 3.11
CA ASP A 74 -12.97 -12.21 2.68
C ASP A 74 -12.89 -12.43 1.16
N ALA A 75 -12.43 -13.62 0.76
CA ALA A 75 -12.25 -13.98 -0.65
C ALA A 75 -13.57 -13.88 -1.45
N ASP A 76 -14.70 -14.25 -0.87
CA ASP A 76 -16.00 -14.15 -1.55
C ASP A 76 -16.41 -12.70 -1.75
N SER A 77 -16.15 -11.84 -0.78
CA SER A 77 -16.34 -10.38 -0.90
C SER A 77 -15.50 -9.80 -2.04
N VAL A 78 -14.23 -10.23 -2.15
CA VAL A 78 -13.31 -9.81 -3.22
C VAL A 78 -13.82 -10.28 -4.59
N HIS A 79 -14.26 -11.53 -4.71
CA HIS A 79 -14.80 -12.06 -5.98
C HIS A 79 -16.08 -11.34 -6.40
N ARG A 80 -17.03 -11.08 -5.47
CA ARG A 80 -18.24 -10.29 -5.77
C ARG A 80 -17.89 -8.88 -6.25
N ALA A 81 -16.88 -8.23 -5.63
CA ALA A 81 -16.42 -6.93 -6.08
C ALA A 81 -15.82 -6.96 -7.49
N ALA A 82 -15.00 -7.97 -7.81
CA ALA A 82 -14.43 -8.15 -9.15
C ALA A 82 -15.54 -8.37 -10.21
N GLN A 83 -16.56 -9.18 -9.91
CA GLN A 83 -17.71 -9.38 -10.80
C GLN A 83 -18.48 -8.07 -11.03
N LYS A 84 -18.76 -7.30 -9.97
CA LYS A 84 -19.40 -5.98 -10.07
C LYS A 84 -18.63 -5.04 -10.96
N VAL A 85 -17.30 -4.92 -10.76
CA VAL A 85 -16.44 -4.09 -11.59
C VAL A 85 -16.47 -4.58 -13.04
N GLY A 86 -16.34 -5.90 -13.26
CA GLY A 86 -16.38 -6.52 -14.59
C GLY A 86 -17.66 -6.15 -15.36
N SER A 87 -18.83 -6.23 -14.71
CA SER A 87 -20.11 -5.84 -15.33
C SER A 87 -20.18 -4.36 -15.70
N MET A 88 -19.55 -3.48 -14.89
CA MET A 88 -19.57 -2.03 -15.11
C MET A 88 -18.58 -1.53 -16.17
N ILE A 89 -17.47 -2.24 -16.39
CA ILE A 89 -16.47 -1.85 -17.40
C ILE A 89 -16.71 -2.53 -18.76
N GLY A 90 -17.63 -3.51 -18.82
CA GLY A 90 -17.89 -4.30 -20.05
C GLY A 90 -16.65 -5.09 -20.49
N ASP A 91 -16.36 -5.12 -21.77
CA ASP A 91 -15.26 -5.88 -22.34
C ASP A 91 -13.88 -5.20 -22.21
N ARG A 92 -13.80 -4.02 -21.64
CA ARG A 92 -12.54 -3.26 -21.51
C ARG A 92 -11.70 -3.76 -20.34
N ASN A 93 -10.38 -3.65 -20.48
CA ASN A 93 -9.47 -3.85 -19.38
C ASN A 93 -9.52 -2.66 -18.40
N LEU A 94 -9.26 -2.93 -17.12
CA LEU A 94 -8.92 -1.90 -16.12
C LEU A 94 -7.58 -1.25 -16.48
N ALA A 95 -7.44 0.05 -16.20
CA ALA A 95 -6.15 0.72 -16.24
C ALA A 95 -5.20 0.24 -15.14
N GLY A 96 -5.76 -0.15 -13.99
CA GLY A 96 -4.95 -0.71 -12.91
C GLY A 96 -5.72 -1.15 -11.67
N LEU A 97 -4.96 -1.81 -10.80
CA LEU A 97 -5.36 -2.22 -9.46
C LEU A 97 -4.33 -1.69 -8.47
N VAL A 98 -4.77 -0.94 -7.47
CA VAL A 98 -3.93 -0.41 -6.39
C VAL A 98 -4.25 -1.14 -5.08
N ASN A 99 -3.37 -2.03 -4.65
CA ASN A 99 -3.44 -2.66 -3.34
C ASN A 99 -2.87 -1.71 -2.29
N ASN A 100 -3.75 -0.98 -1.64
CA ASN A 100 -3.41 0.00 -0.61
C ASN A 100 -3.90 -0.40 0.78
N ALA A 101 -5.02 -1.12 0.90
CA ALA A 101 -5.55 -1.54 2.19
C ALA A 101 -4.50 -2.27 3.03
N GLY A 102 -4.40 -1.91 4.30
CA GLY A 102 -3.42 -2.50 5.20
C GLY A 102 -3.61 -2.06 6.64
N ILE A 103 -2.96 -2.77 7.54
CA ILE A 103 -2.91 -2.48 8.98
C ILE A 103 -1.47 -2.39 9.47
N VAL A 104 -1.30 -1.86 10.66
CA VAL A 104 -0.05 -1.91 11.43
C VAL A 104 -0.34 -2.59 12.75
N VAL A 105 0.46 -3.59 13.09
CA VAL A 105 0.53 -4.22 14.41
C VAL A 105 1.89 -3.87 15.00
N SER A 106 1.88 -3.17 16.13
CA SER A 106 3.07 -2.72 16.85
C SER A 106 3.34 -3.60 18.06
N GLY A 107 4.60 -3.73 18.42
CA GLY A 107 5.02 -4.40 19.65
C GLY A 107 6.30 -5.19 19.52
N PRO A 108 6.91 -5.56 20.67
CA PRO A 108 8.11 -6.40 20.71
C PRO A 108 7.78 -7.81 20.21
N LEU A 109 8.49 -8.30 19.20
CA LEU A 109 8.23 -9.63 18.62
C LEU A 109 8.29 -10.76 19.65
N LEU A 110 9.09 -10.60 20.71
CA LEU A 110 9.20 -11.60 21.77
C LEU A 110 7.89 -11.79 22.55
N TYR A 111 7.06 -10.75 22.64
CA TYR A 111 5.79 -10.72 23.40
C TYR A 111 4.55 -10.60 22.53
N LEU A 112 4.74 -10.38 21.23
CA LEU A 112 3.62 -10.24 20.30
C LEU A 112 2.90 -11.58 20.14
N LYS A 113 1.58 -11.59 20.32
CA LYS A 113 0.75 -12.79 20.13
C LYS A 113 0.88 -13.31 18.69
N PRO A 114 1.12 -14.61 18.48
CA PRO A 114 1.19 -15.19 17.13
C PRO A 114 -0.07 -14.95 16.29
N SER A 115 -1.24 -14.80 16.91
CA SER A 115 -2.49 -14.43 16.21
C SER A 115 -2.41 -13.04 15.58
N GLU A 116 -1.84 -12.05 16.29
CA GLU A 116 -1.67 -10.69 15.76
C GLU A 116 -0.64 -10.65 14.63
N TYR A 117 0.45 -11.43 14.78
CA TYR A 117 1.42 -11.59 13.71
C TYR A 117 0.78 -12.22 12.45
N ARG A 118 -0.02 -13.27 12.60
CA ARG A 118 -0.77 -13.89 11.48
C ARG A 118 -1.75 -12.89 10.85
N ARG A 119 -2.50 -12.14 11.66
CA ARG A 119 -3.44 -11.11 11.19
C ARG A 119 -2.73 -10.04 10.36
N GLN A 120 -1.54 -9.61 10.80
CA GLN A 120 -0.71 -8.66 10.06
C GLN A 120 -0.31 -9.20 8.69
N LEU A 121 0.14 -10.45 8.61
CA LEU A 121 0.52 -11.09 7.34
C LEU A 121 -0.71 -11.31 6.45
N GLU A 122 -1.81 -11.77 7.01
CA GLU A 122 -3.06 -12.00 6.28
C GLU A 122 -3.51 -10.74 5.55
N VAL A 123 -3.63 -9.63 6.28
CA VAL A 123 -4.14 -8.39 5.69
C VAL A 123 -3.16 -7.77 4.69
N ASN A 124 -1.85 -7.74 5.01
CA ASN A 124 -0.89 -6.95 4.23
C ASN A 124 -0.16 -7.73 3.14
N MET A 125 -0.22 -9.06 3.15
CA MET A 125 0.53 -9.91 2.23
C MET A 125 -0.37 -10.92 1.51
N VAL A 126 -1.18 -11.69 2.25
CA VAL A 126 -2.04 -12.73 1.65
C VAL A 126 -3.22 -12.11 0.91
N SER A 127 -3.95 -11.20 1.56
CA SER A 127 -5.12 -10.55 0.95
C SER A 127 -4.80 -9.79 -0.35
N PRO A 128 -3.70 -9.03 -0.48
CA PRO A 128 -3.29 -8.47 -1.77
C PRO A 128 -3.14 -9.51 -2.89
N LEU A 129 -2.66 -10.72 -2.60
CA LEU A 129 -2.58 -11.80 -3.59
C LEU A 129 -3.97 -12.25 -4.03
N VAL A 130 -4.89 -12.46 -3.07
CA VAL A 130 -6.30 -12.82 -3.36
C VAL A 130 -6.96 -11.76 -4.23
N VAL A 131 -6.76 -10.48 -3.91
CA VAL A 131 -7.26 -9.36 -4.71
C VAL A 131 -6.68 -9.37 -6.12
N ILE A 132 -5.35 -9.56 -6.27
CA ILE A 132 -4.71 -9.63 -7.59
C ILE A 132 -5.30 -10.79 -8.41
N GLN A 133 -5.46 -11.98 -7.82
CA GLN A 133 -6.02 -13.15 -8.50
C GLN A 133 -7.45 -12.91 -9.01
N ALA A 134 -8.29 -12.29 -8.18
CA ALA A 134 -9.68 -12.00 -8.54
C ALA A 134 -9.80 -10.94 -9.65
N PHE A 135 -8.92 -9.95 -9.67
CA PHE A 135 -8.95 -8.86 -10.64
C PHE A 135 -8.04 -9.08 -11.87
N ALA A 136 -7.17 -10.09 -11.88
CA ALA A 136 -6.26 -10.37 -12.99
C ALA A 136 -6.98 -10.51 -14.34
N PRO A 137 -8.14 -11.19 -14.46
CA PRO A 137 -8.89 -11.25 -15.71
C PRO A 137 -9.24 -9.86 -16.25
N LEU A 138 -9.60 -8.92 -15.35
CA LEU A 138 -9.96 -7.56 -15.72
C LEU A 138 -8.74 -6.68 -16.06
N LEU A 139 -7.53 -7.12 -15.72
CA LEU A 139 -6.28 -6.43 -16.04
C LEU A 139 -5.66 -6.91 -17.38
N GLY A 140 -6.23 -7.94 -18.00
CA GLY A 140 -5.78 -8.43 -19.31
C GLY A 140 -5.24 -9.86 -19.33
N THR A 141 -5.38 -10.66 -18.23
CA THR A 141 -5.09 -12.11 -18.34
C THR A 141 -6.20 -12.85 -19.10
N ASP A 142 -7.42 -12.34 -19.11
CA ASP A 142 -8.47 -12.78 -20.05
C ASP A 142 -8.26 -12.07 -21.40
N ARG A 143 -7.74 -12.81 -22.36
CA ARG A 143 -7.42 -12.33 -23.71
C ARG A 143 -8.64 -11.97 -24.57
N LYS A 144 -9.86 -12.25 -24.12
CA LYS A 144 -11.10 -11.82 -24.79
C LYS A 144 -11.41 -10.34 -24.52
N ARG A 145 -10.82 -9.76 -23.49
CA ARG A 145 -11.01 -8.35 -23.13
C ARG A 145 -10.22 -7.42 -24.04
N GLN A 146 -10.68 -6.20 -24.15
CA GLN A 146 -10.19 -5.19 -25.09
C GLN A 146 -9.35 -4.11 -24.40
N GLY A 147 -8.45 -3.51 -25.15
CA GLY A 147 -7.60 -2.42 -24.69
C GLY A 147 -6.24 -2.90 -24.16
N PRO A 148 -5.36 -1.97 -23.78
CA PRO A 148 -4.05 -2.31 -23.26
C PRO A 148 -4.17 -3.04 -21.93
N PRO A 149 -3.19 -3.89 -21.57
CA PRO A 149 -3.12 -4.47 -20.23
C PRO A 149 -3.05 -3.38 -19.16
N GLY A 150 -3.72 -3.62 -18.04
CA GLY A 150 -3.62 -2.76 -16.85
C GLY A 150 -2.35 -2.98 -16.07
N ARG A 151 -2.27 -2.34 -14.89
CA ARG A 151 -1.12 -2.44 -13.98
C ARG A 151 -1.54 -2.81 -12.58
N VAL A 152 -0.68 -3.52 -11.87
CA VAL A 152 -0.79 -3.72 -10.42
C VAL A 152 0.15 -2.74 -9.72
N VAL A 153 -0.38 -1.97 -8.77
CA VAL A 153 0.40 -1.07 -7.91
C VAL A 153 0.23 -1.52 -6.47
N ASN A 154 1.30 -1.99 -5.84
CA ASN A 154 1.29 -2.44 -4.46
C ASN A 154 1.90 -1.36 -3.55
N ILE A 155 1.15 -0.92 -2.54
CA ILE A 155 1.63 0.04 -1.55
C ILE A 155 2.40 -0.73 -0.47
N SER A 156 3.73 -0.67 -0.54
CA SER A 156 4.66 -1.24 0.43
C SER A 156 4.95 -0.24 1.58
N SER A 157 6.18 -0.17 2.01
CA SER A 157 6.68 0.78 3.01
C SER A 157 8.20 0.89 2.92
N SER A 158 8.74 2.03 3.35
CA SER A 158 10.18 2.17 3.60
C SER A 158 10.71 1.16 4.63
N THR A 159 9.84 0.68 5.54
CA THR A 159 10.19 -0.34 6.54
C THR A 159 10.46 -1.73 5.95
N ALA A 160 10.09 -1.98 4.69
CA ALA A 160 10.51 -3.17 3.96
C ALA A 160 12.03 -3.18 3.65
N LYS A 161 12.71 -2.04 3.74
CA LYS A 161 14.16 -1.89 3.50
C LYS A 161 14.93 -1.50 4.74
N VAL A 162 14.32 -0.68 5.59
CA VAL A 162 14.92 -0.21 6.85
C VAL A 162 13.96 -0.61 7.96
N VAL A 163 14.15 -1.82 8.49
CA VAL A 163 13.28 -2.39 9.53
C VAL A 163 13.47 -1.61 10.83
N ILE A 164 12.36 -1.17 11.41
CA ILE A 164 12.35 -0.44 12.69
C ILE A 164 11.94 -1.42 13.80
N PRO A 165 12.64 -1.47 14.94
CA PRO A 165 12.20 -2.23 16.11
C PRO A 165 10.76 -1.90 16.50
N LEU A 166 10.04 -2.85 17.06
CA LEU A 166 8.61 -2.77 17.42
C LEU A 166 7.62 -2.73 16.24
N LEU A 167 8.12 -2.67 15.00
CA LEU A 167 7.35 -2.86 13.76
C LEU A 167 7.71 -4.18 13.06
N GLY A 168 8.20 -5.18 13.77
CA GLY A 168 8.69 -6.42 13.17
C GLY A 168 7.63 -7.17 12.36
N ALA A 169 6.39 -7.29 12.87
CA ALA A 169 5.28 -7.91 12.15
C ALA A 169 4.92 -7.13 10.88
N TYR A 170 4.79 -5.81 11.00
CA TYR A 170 4.51 -4.93 9.86
C TYR A 170 5.60 -5.01 8.79
N SER A 171 6.86 -4.85 9.19
CA SER A 171 8.00 -4.91 8.27
C SER A 171 8.09 -6.25 7.54
N SER A 172 7.88 -7.37 8.26
CA SER A 172 7.84 -8.71 7.68
C SER A 172 6.77 -8.81 6.58
N SER A 173 5.56 -8.28 6.85
CA SER A 173 4.47 -8.28 5.87
C SER A 173 4.82 -7.46 4.62
N LYS A 174 5.49 -6.31 4.78
CA LYS A 174 5.89 -5.46 3.65
C LYS A 174 7.09 -6.03 2.88
N CYS A 175 8.06 -6.67 3.55
CA CYS A 175 9.11 -7.43 2.88
C CYS A 175 8.53 -8.57 2.05
N GLY A 176 7.58 -9.34 2.61
CA GLY A 176 6.90 -10.42 1.89
C GLY A 176 6.10 -9.92 0.69
N LEU A 177 5.36 -8.80 0.84
CA LEU A 177 4.64 -8.15 -0.26
C LEU A 177 5.59 -7.74 -1.40
N GLU A 178 6.79 -7.24 -1.10
CA GLU A 178 7.75 -6.86 -2.13
C GLU A 178 8.33 -8.07 -2.86
N GLY A 179 8.66 -9.15 -2.13
CA GLY A 179 9.12 -10.41 -2.73
C GLY A 179 8.05 -10.99 -3.68
N MET A 180 6.79 -11.04 -3.22
CA MET A 180 5.65 -11.45 -4.03
C MET A 180 5.48 -10.54 -5.27
N SER A 181 5.60 -9.23 -5.11
CA SER A 181 5.47 -8.27 -6.21
C SER A 181 6.56 -8.47 -7.27
N ASP A 182 7.78 -8.79 -6.87
CA ASP A 182 8.89 -9.08 -7.80
C ASP A 182 8.67 -10.37 -8.58
N ALA A 183 8.13 -11.42 -7.94
CA ALA A 183 7.75 -12.66 -8.62
C ALA A 183 6.63 -12.39 -9.63
N LEU A 184 5.54 -11.77 -9.19
CA LEU A 184 4.40 -11.42 -10.05
C LEU A 184 4.80 -10.53 -11.23
N ARG A 185 5.71 -9.57 -11.06
CA ARG A 185 6.17 -8.72 -12.15
C ARG A 185 6.82 -9.52 -13.26
N ARG A 186 7.56 -10.58 -12.91
CA ARG A 186 8.20 -11.48 -13.89
C ARG A 186 7.19 -12.42 -14.53
N GLU A 187 6.29 -12.99 -13.75
CA GLU A 187 5.25 -13.91 -14.22
C GLU A 187 4.22 -13.21 -15.13
N LEU A 188 3.75 -12.03 -14.74
CA LEU A 188 2.75 -11.26 -15.48
C LEU A 188 3.29 -10.60 -16.75
N THR A 189 4.61 -10.64 -16.99
CA THR A 189 5.21 -10.28 -18.28
C THR A 189 4.57 -11.07 -19.44
N LEU A 190 4.12 -12.32 -19.20
CA LEU A 190 3.38 -13.12 -20.16
C LEU A 190 2.13 -12.43 -20.72
N PHE A 191 1.53 -11.54 -19.94
CA PHE A 191 0.29 -10.81 -20.28
C PHE A 191 0.55 -9.32 -20.57
N GLY A 192 1.79 -8.85 -20.45
CA GLY A 192 2.14 -7.43 -20.58
C GLY A 192 1.66 -6.56 -19.40
N ILE A 193 1.37 -7.18 -18.25
CA ILE A 193 0.92 -6.49 -17.05
C ILE A 193 2.13 -6.10 -16.19
N ASP A 194 2.34 -4.80 -15.99
CA ASP A 194 3.36 -4.30 -15.07
C ASP A 194 2.93 -4.45 -13.61
N VAL A 195 3.87 -4.79 -12.73
CA VAL A 195 3.70 -4.72 -11.26
C VAL A 195 4.68 -3.71 -10.70
N VAL A 196 4.14 -2.68 -10.05
CA VAL A 196 4.87 -1.53 -9.52
C VAL A 196 4.72 -1.48 -8.00
N ILE A 197 5.81 -1.21 -7.30
CA ILE A 197 5.83 -1.04 -5.85
C ILE A 197 5.99 0.44 -5.52
N ILE A 198 5.11 0.97 -4.69
CA ILE A 198 5.29 2.27 -4.04
C ILE A 198 5.80 2.00 -2.63
N GLU A 199 6.88 2.67 -2.25
CA GLU A 199 7.54 2.54 -0.93
C GLU A 199 7.38 3.87 -0.16
N PRO A 200 6.25 4.09 0.54
CA PRO A 200 6.05 5.27 1.36
C PRO A 200 7.02 5.31 2.55
N GLY A 201 7.54 6.50 2.85
CA GLY A 201 8.02 6.81 4.20
C GLY A 201 6.87 7.18 5.12
N THR A 202 7.14 8.06 6.08
CA THR A 202 6.10 8.58 6.97
C THR A 202 5.11 9.45 6.19
N VAL A 203 3.81 9.17 6.34
CA VAL A 203 2.71 9.89 5.69
C VAL A 203 1.73 10.34 6.77
N ASN A 204 1.36 11.60 6.76
CA ASN A 204 0.40 12.14 7.73
C ASN A 204 -1.00 11.55 7.45
N THR A 205 -1.40 10.57 8.24
CA THR A 205 -2.67 9.83 8.07
C THR A 205 -3.27 9.50 9.42
N GLU A 206 -4.57 9.26 9.46
CA GLU A 206 -5.29 8.79 10.65
C GLU A 206 -4.76 7.47 11.24
N MET A 207 -3.93 6.75 10.52
CA MET A 207 -3.27 5.54 11.03
C MET A 207 -2.38 5.87 12.24
N TYR A 208 -1.73 7.03 12.24
CA TYR A 208 -0.91 7.49 13.36
C TYR A 208 -1.75 7.98 14.54
N ASP A 209 -2.89 8.60 14.30
CA ASP A 209 -3.84 8.98 15.36
C ASP A 209 -4.43 7.74 16.06
N LYS A 210 -4.65 6.66 15.29
CA LYS A 210 -5.04 5.36 15.85
C LYS A 210 -3.89 4.73 16.64
N GLY A 211 -2.66 4.80 16.13
CA GLY A 211 -1.46 4.33 16.84
C GLY A 211 -1.18 5.10 18.14
N GLU A 212 -1.49 6.41 18.20
CA GLU A 212 -1.40 7.20 19.44
C GLU A 212 -2.38 6.71 20.52
N LYS A 213 -3.55 6.23 20.09
CA LYS A 213 -4.62 5.70 20.96
C LYS A 213 -4.55 4.19 21.15
N GLU A 214 -3.60 3.51 20.51
CA GLU A 214 -3.43 2.06 20.65
C GLU A 214 -3.10 1.71 22.09
N ASP A 215 -3.87 0.79 22.67
CA ASP A 215 -3.58 0.27 24.01
C ASP A 215 -2.43 -0.75 23.91
N LEU A 216 -1.27 -0.33 24.39
CA LEU A 216 -0.06 -1.14 24.46
C LEU A 216 0.23 -1.62 25.89
N SER A 217 -0.76 -1.54 26.81
CA SER A 217 -0.62 -1.90 28.23
C SER A 217 -0.24 -3.37 28.42
N GLU A 218 -0.51 -4.25 27.46
CA GLU A 218 -0.09 -5.65 27.50
C GLU A 218 1.45 -5.80 27.57
N PHE A 219 2.21 -4.77 27.18
CA PHE A 219 3.68 -4.77 27.28
C PHE A 219 4.22 -4.08 28.53
N GLN A 220 3.36 -3.56 29.41
CA GLN A 220 3.75 -2.75 30.57
C GLN A 220 4.64 -3.50 31.56
N GLN A 221 4.44 -4.80 31.69
CA GLN A 221 5.22 -5.66 32.60
C GLN A 221 6.47 -6.25 31.94
N THR A 222 6.82 -5.81 30.73
CA THR A 222 8.00 -6.29 30.01
C THR A 222 9.15 -5.29 30.09
N GLU A 223 10.36 -5.77 29.89
CA GLU A 223 11.57 -4.95 29.78
C GLU A 223 11.55 -3.99 28.58
N TYR A 224 10.60 -4.16 27.67
CA TYR A 224 10.41 -3.30 26.49
C TYR A 224 9.53 -2.08 26.74
N TRP A 225 8.90 -1.95 27.93
CA TRP A 225 7.90 -0.91 28.15
C TRP A 225 8.41 0.52 27.86
N GLU A 226 9.61 0.84 28.32
CA GLU A 226 10.23 2.15 28.04
C GLU A 226 10.43 2.38 26.54
N ALA A 227 10.86 1.36 25.82
CA ALA A 227 11.06 1.43 24.36
C ALA A 227 9.72 1.56 23.61
N VAL A 228 8.67 0.88 24.07
CA VAL A 228 7.31 0.97 23.53
C VAL A 228 6.77 2.40 23.66
N GLN A 229 6.90 3.02 24.83
CA GLN A 229 6.47 4.40 25.05
C GLN A 229 7.27 5.41 24.20
N LYS A 230 8.59 5.22 24.10
CA LYS A 230 9.43 6.08 23.24
C LYS A 230 9.07 5.93 21.76
N PHE A 231 8.83 4.71 21.31
CA PHE A 231 8.41 4.43 19.93
C PHE A 231 7.09 5.10 19.60
N GLN A 232 6.06 4.94 20.45
CA GLN A 232 4.74 5.54 20.23
C GLN A 232 4.83 7.07 20.10
N LYS A 233 5.57 7.71 20.99
CA LYS A 233 5.81 9.16 20.93
C LYS A 233 6.59 9.56 19.67
N PHE A 234 7.64 8.81 19.35
CA PHE A 234 8.49 9.08 18.20
C PHE A 234 7.71 8.99 16.87
N ILE A 235 6.95 7.90 16.67
CA ILE A 235 6.26 7.68 15.39
C ILE A 235 5.16 8.71 15.14
N VAL A 236 4.44 9.12 16.18
CA VAL A 236 3.40 10.16 16.10
C VAL A 236 4.03 11.53 15.81
N ALA A 237 5.10 11.88 16.52
CA ALA A 237 5.80 13.15 16.30
C ALA A 237 6.40 13.22 14.87
N GLU A 238 6.98 12.12 14.40
CA GLU A 238 7.53 12.04 13.03
C GLU A 238 6.43 12.20 11.98
N ALA A 239 5.25 11.60 12.18
CA ALA A 239 4.13 11.75 11.27
C ALA A 239 3.61 13.19 11.18
N ARG A 240 3.45 13.86 12.32
CA ARG A 240 2.94 15.23 12.39
C ARG A 240 3.93 16.26 11.83
N ASN A 241 5.22 16.08 12.11
CA ASN A 241 6.24 17.08 11.77
C ASN A 241 6.83 16.90 10.37
N ASN A 242 6.99 15.66 9.92
CA ASN A 242 7.73 15.31 8.70
C ASN A 242 6.91 14.45 7.73
N GLY A 243 5.68 14.07 8.08
CA GLY A 243 4.84 13.21 7.25
C GLY A 243 4.48 13.87 5.92
N LEU A 244 4.58 13.12 4.83
CA LEU A 244 4.09 13.54 3.53
C LEU A 244 2.57 13.57 3.53
N SER A 245 1.97 14.40 2.67
CA SER A 245 0.51 14.35 2.48
C SER A 245 0.09 13.06 1.74
N PRO A 246 -1.12 12.53 2.00
CA PRO A 246 -1.67 11.41 1.27
C PRO A 246 -1.70 11.61 -0.25
N GLU A 247 -2.00 12.82 -0.70
CA GLU A 247 -2.03 13.19 -2.12
C GLU A 247 -0.66 13.05 -2.79
N ARG A 248 0.44 13.28 -2.05
CA ARG A 248 1.78 13.07 -2.60
C ARG A 248 2.01 11.61 -3.00
N LEU A 249 1.44 10.68 -2.26
CA LEU A 249 1.44 9.26 -2.61
C LEU A 249 0.50 8.99 -3.80
N GLY A 250 -0.66 9.64 -3.84
CA GLY A 250 -1.58 9.60 -4.98
C GLY A 250 -0.92 10.03 -6.28
N GLU A 251 -0.11 11.09 -6.27
CA GLU A 251 0.66 11.50 -7.46
C GLU A 251 1.68 10.42 -7.89
N ALA A 252 2.35 9.75 -6.96
CA ALA A 252 3.25 8.66 -7.30
C ALA A 252 2.50 7.46 -7.91
N VAL A 253 1.32 7.12 -7.40
CA VAL A 253 0.43 6.11 -7.97
C VAL A 253 -0.02 6.52 -9.38
N HIS A 254 -0.44 7.78 -9.57
CA HIS A 254 -0.81 8.29 -10.89
C HIS A 254 0.36 8.16 -11.88
N VAL A 255 1.58 8.54 -11.50
CA VAL A 255 2.78 8.37 -12.34
C VAL A 255 3.01 6.90 -12.67
N ALA A 256 2.87 5.99 -11.69
CA ALA A 256 3.02 4.54 -11.91
C ALA A 256 2.00 3.99 -12.91
N LEU A 257 0.75 4.50 -12.88
CA LEU A 257 -0.33 4.08 -13.79
C LEU A 257 -0.22 4.69 -15.19
N SER A 258 0.33 5.92 -15.32
CA SER A 258 0.25 6.71 -16.57
C SER A 258 1.55 6.71 -17.39
N THR A 259 2.70 6.44 -16.77
CA THR A 259 4.01 6.47 -17.46
C THR A 259 4.12 5.28 -18.42
N ALA A 260 4.54 5.52 -19.68
CA ALA A 260 4.67 4.46 -20.68
C ALA A 260 5.58 3.29 -20.23
N LYS A 261 6.68 3.60 -19.55
CA LYS A 261 7.62 2.62 -18.98
C LYS A 261 7.83 2.94 -17.50
N PRO A 262 6.99 2.43 -16.59
CA PRO A 262 7.12 2.73 -15.18
C PRO A 262 8.37 2.08 -14.57
N LYS A 263 8.92 2.69 -13.54
CA LYS A 263 9.93 2.03 -12.70
C LYS A 263 9.26 0.90 -11.90
N ALA A 264 10.01 -0.16 -11.64
CA ALA A 264 9.51 -1.25 -10.77
C ALA A 264 9.24 -0.77 -9.33
N ARG A 265 9.92 0.30 -8.86
CA ARG A 265 9.80 0.86 -7.51
C ARG A 265 9.86 2.37 -7.50
N TYR A 266 9.03 2.98 -6.64
CA TYR A 266 9.02 4.41 -6.34
C TYR A 266 9.11 4.62 -4.84
N ALA A 267 10.30 4.99 -4.34
CA ALA A 267 10.47 5.40 -2.95
C ALA A 267 10.01 6.86 -2.77
N VAL A 268 8.94 7.05 -2.00
CA VAL A 268 8.32 8.34 -1.69
C VAL A 268 8.51 8.63 -0.20
N VAL A 269 9.72 9.08 0.14
CA VAL A 269 10.18 9.23 1.53
C VAL A 269 10.57 10.68 1.79
N PRO A 270 10.10 11.29 2.91
CA PRO A 270 10.53 12.63 3.30
C PRO A 270 12.03 12.62 3.62
N GLN A 271 12.72 13.73 3.33
CA GLN A 271 14.18 13.83 3.54
C GLN A 271 14.93 12.60 3.02
N ARG A 272 14.68 12.22 1.78
CA ARG A 272 15.06 10.94 1.16
C ARG A 272 16.50 10.51 1.43
N PHE A 273 17.47 11.44 1.43
CA PHE A 273 18.86 11.09 1.69
C PHE A 273 19.03 10.54 3.12
N LYS A 274 18.48 11.23 4.12
CA LYS A 274 18.57 10.88 5.55
C LYS A 274 17.78 9.63 5.91
N ASN A 275 16.53 9.54 5.43
CA ASN A 275 15.57 8.53 5.90
C ASN A 275 15.50 7.29 4.98
N TRP A 276 16.19 7.31 3.83
CA TRP A 276 16.15 6.21 2.87
C TRP A 276 17.55 5.81 2.38
N THR A 277 18.32 6.75 1.84
CA THR A 277 19.59 6.41 1.19
C THR A 277 20.65 6.05 2.23
N LEU A 278 20.88 6.92 3.21
CA LEU A 278 21.90 6.73 4.22
C LEU A 278 21.72 5.46 5.07
N PRO A 279 20.53 5.17 5.64
CA PRO A 279 20.35 3.95 6.44
C PRO A 279 20.64 2.65 5.67
N ARG A 280 20.38 2.62 4.38
CA ARG A 280 20.60 1.45 3.52
C ARG A 280 22.07 1.24 3.13
N LEU A 281 22.91 2.25 3.28
CA LEU A 281 24.35 2.19 3.02
C LEU A 281 25.14 1.86 4.28
N LEU A 282 24.54 2.01 5.46
CA LEU A 282 25.20 1.69 6.73
C LEU A 282 25.36 0.16 6.91
N PRO A 283 26.51 -0.28 7.44
CA PRO A 283 26.63 -1.65 7.93
C PRO A 283 25.54 -1.95 8.97
N ALA A 284 24.96 -3.17 8.93
CA ALA A 284 23.81 -3.55 9.77
C ALA A 284 24.03 -3.24 11.26
N ARG A 285 25.23 -3.57 11.80
CA ARG A 285 25.56 -3.31 13.21
C ARG A 285 25.58 -1.84 13.59
N MET A 286 25.92 -0.94 12.67
CA MET A 286 25.88 0.50 12.91
C MET A 286 24.44 1.00 12.95
N LEU A 287 23.60 0.52 12.04
CA LEU A 287 22.18 0.81 12.04
C LEU A 287 21.49 0.26 13.31
N ASP A 288 21.81 -0.99 13.70
CA ASP A 288 21.33 -1.61 14.95
C ASP A 288 21.62 -0.71 16.16
N ALA A 289 22.88 -0.24 16.28
CA ALA A 289 23.29 0.61 17.39
C ALA A 289 22.55 1.97 17.42
N GLN A 290 22.33 2.58 16.24
CA GLN A 290 21.60 3.84 16.14
C GLN A 290 20.13 3.69 16.53
N LEU A 291 19.45 2.63 16.03
CA LEU A 291 18.05 2.36 16.33
C LEU A 291 17.86 1.95 17.81
N ALA A 292 18.77 1.16 18.34
CA ALA A 292 18.77 0.78 19.75
C ALA A 292 18.92 2.02 20.66
N LYS A 293 19.81 2.94 20.33
CA LYS A 293 19.98 4.20 21.08
C LYS A 293 18.72 5.09 20.98
N LEU A 294 18.14 5.21 19.79
CA LEU A 294 16.95 6.02 19.55
C LEU A 294 15.76 5.55 20.40
N LEU A 295 15.57 4.23 20.50
CA LEU A 295 14.41 3.64 21.16
C LEU A 295 14.71 3.17 22.60
N GLY A 296 15.94 3.35 23.11
CA GLY A 296 16.29 2.92 24.46
C GLY A 296 16.44 1.40 24.63
N LEU A 297 16.76 0.69 23.54
CA LEU A 297 16.99 -0.77 23.51
C LEU A 297 18.46 -1.16 23.78
N ALA A 298 19.29 -0.23 24.28
CA ALA A 298 20.68 -0.51 24.61
C ALA A 298 20.76 -1.47 25.83
N LYS A 299 21.79 -2.34 25.87
CA LYS A 299 22.04 -3.24 26.99
C LYS A 299 22.01 -2.46 28.31
N ARG A 300 21.13 -2.84 29.22
CA ARG A 300 21.19 -2.35 30.62
C ARG A 300 22.47 -2.90 31.24
N ASN A 301 23.32 -2.00 31.75
CA ASN A 301 24.50 -2.42 32.50
C ASN A 301 24.01 -3.01 33.80
N PRO A 302 24.32 -4.29 34.16
CA PRO A 302 23.81 -4.94 35.36
C PRO A 302 24.12 -4.18 36.67
N GLN A 303 25.14 -3.30 36.63
CA GLN A 303 25.59 -2.54 37.81
C GLN A 303 24.71 -1.35 38.19
N ASN A 304 23.75 -0.91 37.36
CA ASN A 304 22.88 0.21 37.67
C ASN A 304 21.52 -0.21 38.29
N GLY A 305 21.24 -1.49 38.43
CA GLY A 305 19.99 -2.03 38.99
C GLY A 305 19.93 -2.10 40.55
N GLN A 306 21.02 -1.79 41.25
CA GLN A 306 21.09 -1.94 42.71
C GLN A 306 20.93 -0.65 43.52
N ARG A 307 20.49 0.45 42.93
CA ARG A 307 20.35 1.73 43.67
C ARG A 307 18.93 2.15 44.01
N HIS A 308 17.92 1.33 43.84
CA HIS A 308 16.57 1.56 44.35
C HIS A 308 15.98 0.24 44.87
N ALA A 309 16.47 -0.21 46.03
CA ALA A 309 15.80 -1.11 46.95
C ALA A 309 15.63 -0.36 48.28
#